data_004a1aba334eb3599d4b0bba7b09e826
#
_entry.id   004a1aba334eb3599d4b0bba7b09e826
#
_cell.length_a   1.000
_cell.length_b   1.000
_cell.length_c   1.000
_cell.angle_alpha   90.00
_cell.angle_beta   90.00
_cell.angle_gamma   90.00
#
_symmetry.space_group_name_H-M   'P 1'
#
loop_
_entity.id
_entity.type
_entity.pdbx_description
1 polymer ?
#
loop_
_entity_poly.entity_id
_entity_poly.type
_entity_poly.pdbx_seq_one_letter_code
_entity_poly.pdbx_strand_id
1 'polypeptide(L)'
;FQAEDGIRDSVASRGLGDVYKRQELVDRIEASGAQQKIVVLASGDPLFYGTARYVCAKLGKERFEVVPHVSSMQLAFARVKESWEDAYLASLSGLTVIDRVIEKIRTVDTAGLFTSEKWPPNAVAEVLLEQGVTGLQAYVCENLGSPDERVTQGSLQEISKESFGPLNVMILIRPSGLTEPPSQAGRRLFGNSDELFLQSRPKRGLLTPKEVRSLALAELSLCSTSTVWDVGAGSGSLAIEAARLAPNGFVFAIEMDADDHQLIEENAVRFGVNSLQAILGQAPEAWSDLPDPDSIYVGGSGRAVTSLVEQAWERLKPGGRLVTSCNSIENLASVHALLRSRSDDAGYWMVNIARGIEQMDRIRFEAINPNFLMAATKAG
;
A
#
# COMPACT_ATOMS: atom_id res chain seq x y z
N PHE A 1 38.56 -11.39 -22.23
CA PHE A 1 37.70 -11.42 -23.45
C PHE A 1 38.02 -10.20 -24.28
N GLN A 2 38.66 -10.35 -25.41
CA GLN A 2 38.84 -9.30 -26.40
C GLN A 2 37.50 -9.18 -27.13
N ALA A 3 36.87 -8.02 -27.03
CA ALA A 3 35.70 -7.69 -27.85
C ALA A 3 36.19 -7.15 -29.17
N GLU A 4 36.08 -7.95 -30.21
CA GLU A 4 36.13 -7.46 -31.58
C GLU A 4 34.82 -6.72 -31.88
N ASP A 5 34.96 -5.44 -32.22
CA ASP A 5 33.94 -4.54 -32.78
C ASP A 5 32.57 -4.48 -32.06
N GLY A 6 32.57 -4.33 -30.76
CA GLY A 6 31.38 -3.95 -29.99
C GLY A 6 31.29 -2.42 -29.86
N ILE A 7 30.14 -1.86 -30.20
CA ILE A 7 29.84 -0.44 -29.98
C ILE A 7 29.90 -0.17 -28.49
N ARG A 8 31.01 0.38 -28.00
CA ARG A 8 31.12 0.96 -26.67
C ARG A 8 30.53 2.36 -26.71
N ASP A 9 29.29 2.50 -26.35
CA ASP A 9 28.76 3.78 -25.87
C ASP A 9 28.44 3.68 -24.40
N SER A 10 29.42 4.03 -23.58
CA SER A 10 29.20 4.39 -22.18
C SER A 10 28.59 5.78 -22.14
N VAL A 11 27.28 5.88 -22.41
CA VAL A 11 26.62 7.17 -22.35
C VAL A 11 25.68 7.23 -21.16
N ALA A 12 26.21 7.74 -20.06
CA ALA A 12 25.43 8.42 -19.05
C ALA A 12 25.07 9.81 -19.58
N SER A 13 24.13 9.94 -20.51
CA SER A 13 23.59 11.23 -20.93
C SER A 13 22.10 11.30 -20.67
N ARG A 14 21.72 12.36 -20.01
CA ARG A 14 20.41 12.61 -19.41
C ARG A 14 19.74 13.75 -20.18
N GLY A 15 18.44 13.56 -20.48
CA GLY A 15 17.59 14.60 -21.04
C GLY A 15 17.18 14.40 -22.50
N LEU A 16 16.77 15.48 -23.20
CA LEU A 16 16.33 15.47 -24.61
C LEU A 16 17.32 14.77 -25.56
N GLY A 17 18.62 14.84 -25.26
CA GLY A 17 19.66 14.11 -25.97
C GLY A 17 19.48 12.59 -25.97
N ASP A 18 18.85 12.03 -24.95
CA ASP A 18 18.65 10.58 -24.85
C ASP A 18 17.59 10.05 -25.83
N VAL A 19 16.61 10.85 -26.21
CA VAL A 19 15.59 10.46 -27.21
C VAL A 19 16.23 10.34 -28.58
N TYR A 20 17.06 11.29 -28.97
CA TYR A 20 17.80 11.23 -30.23
C TYR A 20 18.77 10.04 -30.26
N LYS A 21 19.49 9.81 -29.20
CA LYS A 21 20.41 8.66 -29.10
C LYS A 21 19.68 7.32 -29.14
N ARG A 22 18.50 7.24 -28.53
CA ARG A 22 17.67 6.02 -28.61
C ARG A 22 17.14 5.77 -30.01
N GLN A 23 16.78 6.81 -30.71
CA GLN A 23 16.38 6.69 -32.13
C GLN A 23 17.58 6.30 -33.02
N GLU A 24 18.72 6.92 -32.82
CA GLU A 24 19.96 6.55 -33.53
C GLU A 24 20.33 5.08 -33.33
N LEU A 25 20.16 4.57 -32.08
CA LEU A 25 20.38 3.16 -31.76
C LEU A 25 19.42 2.24 -32.54
N VAL A 26 18.15 2.61 -32.63
CA VAL A 26 17.15 1.89 -33.45
C VAL A 26 17.56 1.87 -34.92
N ASP A 27 17.90 3.03 -35.46
CA ASP A 27 18.30 3.19 -36.87
C ASP A 27 19.55 2.36 -37.19
N ARG A 28 20.53 2.31 -36.31
CA ARG A 28 21.75 1.50 -36.43
C ARG A 28 21.46 0.00 -36.39
N ILE A 29 20.56 -0.45 -35.51
CA ILE A 29 20.15 -1.85 -35.45
C ILE A 29 19.42 -2.26 -36.73
N GLU A 30 18.54 -1.41 -37.27
CA GLU A 30 17.85 -1.67 -38.52
C GLU A 30 18.81 -1.71 -39.72
N ALA A 31 19.75 -0.77 -39.77
CA ALA A 31 20.73 -0.69 -40.85
C ALA A 31 21.71 -1.90 -40.88
N SER A 32 21.95 -2.55 -39.75
CA SER A 32 22.90 -3.67 -39.64
C SER A 32 22.43 -4.98 -40.29
N GLY A 33 21.14 -5.07 -40.65
CA GLY A 33 20.55 -6.22 -41.35
C GLY A 33 20.39 -7.48 -40.48
N ALA A 34 19.61 -8.45 -41.00
CA ALA A 34 19.20 -9.65 -40.25
C ALA A 34 20.32 -10.71 -40.02
N GLN A 35 21.48 -10.54 -40.59
CA GLN A 35 22.57 -11.52 -40.55
C GLN A 35 23.60 -11.27 -39.44
N GLN A 36 23.52 -10.12 -38.75
CA GLN A 36 24.47 -9.80 -37.69
C GLN A 36 23.83 -9.99 -36.31
N LYS A 37 24.56 -10.65 -35.39
CA LYS A 37 24.22 -10.72 -33.99
C LYS A 37 24.69 -9.44 -33.30
N ILE A 38 23.72 -8.61 -32.85
CA ILE A 38 23.99 -7.34 -32.19
C ILE A 38 23.82 -7.53 -30.70
N VAL A 39 24.77 -7.03 -29.89
CA VAL A 39 24.67 -6.98 -28.44
C VAL A 39 24.59 -5.52 -27.99
N VAL A 40 23.50 -5.19 -27.29
CA VAL A 40 23.31 -3.87 -26.69
C VAL A 40 23.60 -3.99 -25.20
N LEU A 41 24.61 -3.26 -24.72
CA LEU A 41 24.94 -3.22 -23.31
C LEU A 41 24.13 -2.13 -22.61
N ALA A 42 23.53 -2.48 -21.48
CA ALA A 42 22.79 -1.56 -20.62
C ALA A 42 23.30 -1.65 -19.18
N SER A 43 23.28 -0.56 -18.45
CA SER A 43 23.56 -0.58 -17.01
C SER A 43 22.32 -1.02 -16.23
N GLY A 44 22.51 -1.93 -15.24
CA GLY A 44 21.41 -2.46 -14.44
C GLY A 44 20.45 -3.33 -15.25
N ASP A 45 19.15 -3.32 -14.90
CA ASP A 45 18.13 -4.06 -15.63
C ASP A 45 17.74 -3.31 -16.93
N PRO A 46 17.88 -3.94 -18.10
CA PRO A 46 17.60 -3.28 -19.39
C PRO A 46 16.14 -2.85 -19.57
N LEU A 47 15.21 -3.48 -18.88
CA LEU A 47 13.76 -3.19 -18.97
C LEU A 47 13.26 -2.24 -17.87
N PHE A 48 14.01 -2.09 -16.77
CA PHE A 48 13.59 -1.24 -15.66
C PHE A 48 14.07 0.21 -15.86
N TYR A 49 13.20 1.06 -16.39
CA TYR A 49 13.51 2.42 -16.84
C TYR A 49 14.65 2.48 -17.89
N GLY A 50 14.98 1.33 -18.49
CA GLY A 50 16.10 1.16 -19.40
C GLY A 50 15.74 1.38 -20.88
N THR A 51 16.79 1.43 -21.71
CA THR A 51 16.69 1.67 -23.16
C THR A 51 16.06 0.48 -23.90
N ALA A 52 16.18 -0.75 -23.38
CA ALA A 52 15.66 -1.95 -24.04
C ALA A 52 14.14 -1.90 -24.26
N ARG A 53 13.38 -1.32 -23.32
CA ARG A 53 11.93 -1.13 -23.48
C ARG A 53 11.59 -0.34 -24.75
N TYR A 54 12.33 0.73 -25.02
CA TYR A 54 12.12 1.57 -26.19
C TYR A 54 12.49 0.83 -27.49
N VAL A 55 13.65 0.18 -27.50
CA VAL A 55 14.16 -0.55 -28.65
C VAL A 55 13.24 -1.74 -29.01
N CYS A 56 12.85 -2.55 -28.02
CA CYS A 56 11.91 -3.66 -28.22
C CYS A 56 10.52 -3.19 -28.71
N ALA A 57 10.04 -2.03 -28.22
CA ALA A 57 8.76 -1.48 -28.69
C ALA A 57 8.80 -0.99 -30.14
N LYS A 58 9.96 -0.52 -30.62
CA LYS A 58 10.15 -0.02 -31.96
C LYS A 58 10.41 -1.13 -32.99
N LEU A 59 11.23 -2.11 -32.66
CA LEU A 59 11.73 -3.13 -33.58
C LEU A 59 11.03 -4.49 -33.49
N GLY A 60 10.09 -4.66 -32.54
CA GLY A 60 9.40 -5.93 -32.23
C GLY A 60 10.13 -6.73 -31.17
N LYS A 61 9.39 -7.18 -30.12
CA LYS A 61 9.92 -7.87 -28.95
C LYS A 61 10.54 -9.23 -29.28
N GLU A 62 9.99 -9.91 -30.28
CA GLU A 62 10.38 -11.23 -30.74
C GLU A 62 11.79 -11.29 -31.35
N ARG A 63 12.37 -10.12 -31.64
CA ARG A 63 13.72 -9.98 -32.23
C ARG A 63 14.82 -9.92 -31.14
N PHE A 64 14.45 -9.86 -29.89
CA PHE A 64 15.38 -9.61 -28.79
C PHE A 64 15.34 -10.70 -27.73
N GLU A 65 16.52 -11.04 -27.26
CA GLU A 65 16.74 -11.72 -26.00
C GLU A 65 17.19 -10.66 -24.98
N VAL A 66 16.51 -10.57 -23.84
CA VAL A 66 16.86 -9.63 -22.77
C VAL A 66 17.44 -10.39 -21.60
N VAL A 67 18.69 -10.11 -21.26
CA VAL A 67 19.36 -10.69 -20.11
C VAL A 67 19.20 -9.72 -18.92
N PRO A 68 18.40 -10.04 -17.90
CA PRO A 68 18.20 -9.16 -16.76
C PRO A 68 19.45 -9.10 -15.87
N HIS A 69 19.61 -7.97 -15.20
CA HIS A 69 20.64 -7.78 -14.18
C HIS A 69 20.08 -6.95 -13.02
N VAL A 70 20.78 -6.95 -11.88
CA VAL A 70 20.37 -6.17 -10.71
C VAL A 70 20.40 -4.68 -11.05
N SER A 71 19.28 -4.00 -10.83
CA SER A 71 19.18 -2.55 -11.01
C SER A 71 19.78 -1.77 -9.84
N SER A 72 20.20 -0.53 -10.08
CA SER A 72 20.64 0.35 -9.00
C SER A 72 19.54 0.64 -7.97
N MET A 73 18.26 0.57 -8.36
CA MET A 73 17.13 0.64 -7.44
C MET A 73 17.13 -0.53 -6.47
N GLN A 74 17.28 -1.76 -6.95
CA GLN A 74 17.38 -2.96 -6.11
C GLN A 74 18.60 -2.90 -5.16
N LEU A 75 19.75 -2.43 -5.68
CA LEU A 75 20.94 -2.24 -4.84
C LEU A 75 20.67 -1.20 -3.74
N ALA A 76 20.02 -0.08 -4.06
CA ALA A 76 19.70 0.95 -3.10
C ALA A 76 18.82 0.41 -1.97
N PHE A 77 17.73 -0.29 -2.29
CA PHE A 77 16.87 -0.92 -1.29
C PHE A 77 17.61 -1.96 -0.44
N ALA A 78 18.51 -2.75 -1.06
CA ALA A 78 19.35 -3.69 -0.32
C ALA A 78 20.31 -2.99 0.65
N ARG A 79 20.85 -1.80 0.31
CA ARG A 79 21.74 -1.03 1.20
C ARG A 79 21.00 -0.44 2.38
N VAL A 80 19.78 0.04 2.20
CA VAL A 80 18.92 0.54 3.28
C VAL A 80 18.22 -0.57 4.05
N LYS A 81 18.25 -1.82 3.54
CA LYS A 81 17.61 -3.01 4.16
C LYS A 81 16.09 -2.85 4.28
N GLU A 82 15.47 -2.24 3.28
CA GLU A 82 14.02 -2.02 3.21
C GLU A 82 13.41 -2.86 2.09
N SER A 83 12.17 -3.32 2.28
CA SER A 83 11.40 -3.96 1.21
C SER A 83 10.93 -2.93 0.18
N TRP A 84 10.94 -3.30 -1.09
CA TRP A 84 10.44 -2.47 -2.20
C TRP A 84 9.18 -3.02 -2.86
N GLU A 85 8.60 -4.07 -2.27
CA GLU A 85 7.43 -4.76 -2.82
C GLU A 85 6.22 -3.83 -2.97
N ASP A 86 5.97 -2.96 -1.97
CA ASP A 86 4.89 -1.97 -1.97
C ASP A 86 5.40 -0.54 -2.24
N ALA A 87 6.67 -0.38 -2.62
CA ALA A 87 7.25 0.94 -2.82
C ALA A 87 6.75 1.60 -4.11
N TYR A 88 6.50 2.90 -4.04
CA TYR A 88 6.31 3.71 -5.25
C TYR A 88 7.66 3.96 -5.91
N LEU A 89 7.84 3.47 -7.13
CA LEU A 89 9.08 3.65 -7.89
C LEU A 89 8.87 4.62 -9.04
N ALA A 90 9.74 5.60 -9.17
CA ALA A 90 9.66 6.59 -10.23
C ALA A 90 11.04 7.01 -10.76
N SER A 91 11.07 7.46 -12.02
CA SER A 91 12.22 8.14 -12.60
C SER A 91 11.87 9.60 -12.86
N LEU A 92 12.70 10.50 -12.38
CA LEU A 92 12.57 11.95 -12.54
C LEU A 92 13.26 12.45 -13.84
N SER A 93 13.87 11.53 -14.59
CA SER A 93 14.54 11.86 -15.86
C SER A 93 13.52 12.38 -16.88
N GLY A 94 13.82 13.54 -17.47
CA GLY A 94 12.97 14.18 -18.47
C GLY A 94 11.69 14.85 -17.92
N LEU A 95 11.42 14.80 -16.63
CA LEU A 95 10.30 15.50 -16.04
C LEU A 95 10.59 16.99 -15.92
N THR A 96 9.65 17.81 -16.40
CA THR A 96 9.69 19.26 -16.23
C THR A 96 9.07 19.71 -14.91
N VAL A 97 8.12 18.94 -14.39
CA VAL A 97 7.38 19.18 -13.14
C VAL A 97 7.25 17.85 -12.40
N ILE A 98 7.38 17.87 -11.08
CA ILE A 98 7.33 16.65 -10.24
C ILE A 98 6.09 16.57 -9.33
N ASP A 99 5.12 17.46 -9.47
CA ASP A 99 3.95 17.54 -8.59
C ASP A 99 3.21 16.20 -8.47
N ARG A 100 3.03 15.49 -9.59
CA ARG A 100 2.40 14.14 -9.58
C ARG A 100 3.20 13.11 -8.79
N VAL A 101 4.54 13.22 -8.81
CA VAL A 101 5.42 12.35 -8.02
C VAL A 101 5.27 12.68 -6.54
N ILE A 102 5.23 13.96 -6.19
CA ILE A 102 5.05 14.43 -4.82
C ILE A 102 3.69 14.02 -4.26
N GLU A 103 2.62 14.14 -5.04
CA GLU A 103 1.29 13.66 -4.63
C GLU A 103 1.30 12.15 -4.33
N LYS A 104 2.03 11.35 -5.10
CA LYS A 104 2.20 9.93 -4.79
C LYS A 104 3.03 9.69 -3.54
N ILE A 105 4.12 10.43 -3.35
CA ILE A 105 4.97 10.33 -2.13
C ILE A 105 4.16 10.64 -0.87
N ARG A 106 3.17 11.54 -0.92
CA ARG A 106 2.28 11.84 0.21
C ARG A 106 1.49 10.63 0.68
N THR A 107 1.14 9.73 -0.23
CA THR A 107 0.20 8.62 0.01
C THR A 107 0.88 7.27 0.22
N VAL A 108 2.20 7.19 0.06
CA VAL A 108 2.96 5.95 0.22
C VAL A 108 3.89 6.02 1.43
N ASP A 109 4.21 4.86 1.95
CA ASP A 109 5.14 4.74 3.06
C ASP A 109 6.60 4.68 2.59
N THR A 110 6.82 4.15 1.38
CA THR A 110 8.15 3.98 0.82
C THR A 110 8.15 4.42 -0.65
N ALA A 111 9.11 5.22 -1.05
CA ALA A 111 9.32 5.60 -2.44
C ALA A 111 10.79 5.46 -2.84
N GLY A 112 11.03 4.98 -4.06
CA GLY A 112 12.35 4.93 -4.69
C GLY A 112 12.38 5.80 -5.95
N LEU A 113 13.33 6.72 -6.03
CA LEU A 113 13.42 7.72 -7.08
C LEU A 113 14.76 7.61 -7.80
N PHE A 114 14.74 7.43 -9.12
CA PHE A 114 15.86 7.81 -9.96
C PHE A 114 15.83 9.31 -10.14
N THR A 115 16.79 10.00 -9.60
CA THR A 115 16.91 11.47 -9.67
C THR A 115 17.44 11.91 -11.05
N SER A 116 17.55 13.20 -11.27
CA SER A 116 18.06 13.79 -12.50
C SER A 116 18.83 15.07 -12.22
N GLU A 117 19.52 15.62 -13.22
CA GLU A 117 20.20 16.92 -13.07
C GLU A 117 19.26 18.07 -12.69
N LYS A 118 18.04 18.03 -13.22
CA LYS A 118 17.00 19.01 -12.89
C LYS A 118 16.42 18.79 -11.49
N TRP A 119 16.33 17.54 -11.08
CA TRP A 119 15.76 17.10 -9.81
C TRP A 119 16.77 16.26 -9.03
N PRO A 120 17.89 16.84 -8.57
CA PRO A 120 18.83 16.18 -7.68
C PRO A 120 18.18 15.96 -6.31
N PRO A 121 18.72 15.07 -5.46
CA PRO A 121 18.11 14.72 -4.16
C PRO A 121 17.78 15.91 -3.27
N ASN A 122 18.66 16.91 -3.22
CA ASN A 122 18.44 18.13 -2.44
C ASN A 122 17.26 18.96 -2.97
N ALA A 123 17.13 19.13 -4.29
CA ALA A 123 16.00 19.85 -4.88
C ALA A 123 14.67 19.09 -4.67
N VAL A 124 14.68 17.76 -4.74
CA VAL A 124 13.51 16.93 -4.43
C VAL A 124 13.11 17.12 -2.96
N ALA A 125 14.08 17.10 -2.03
CA ALA A 125 13.82 17.32 -0.60
C ALA A 125 13.27 18.72 -0.33
N GLU A 126 13.79 19.76 -0.99
CA GLU A 126 13.32 21.14 -0.89
C GLU A 126 11.85 21.27 -1.33
N VAL A 127 11.51 20.78 -2.52
CA VAL A 127 10.13 20.84 -3.03
C VAL A 127 9.16 20.02 -2.15
N LEU A 128 9.59 18.88 -1.59
CA LEU A 128 8.78 18.12 -0.63
C LEU A 128 8.48 18.96 0.61
N LEU A 129 9.47 19.66 1.16
CA LEU A 129 9.32 20.53 2.31
C LEU A 129 8.43 21.75 2.02
N GLU A 130 8.64 22.42 0.88
CA GLU A 130 7.82 23.54 0.42
C GLU A 130 6.34 23.17 0.27
N GLN A 131 6.07 21.95 -0.16
CA GLN A 131 4.72 21.42 -0.28
C GLN A 131 4.19 20.81 1.03
N GLY A 132 4.90 21.00 2.18
CA GLY A 132 4.46 20.54 3.49
C GLY A 132 4.55 19.04 3.71
N VAL A 133 5.36 18.33 2.94
CA VAL A 133 5.66 16.91 3.18
C VAL A 133 6.78 16.83 4.20
N THR A 134 6.46 16.35 5.40
CA THR A 134 7.42 16.21 6.52
C THR A 134 7.46 14.77 7.02
N GLY A 135 8.35 14.47 7.95
CA GLY A 135 8.41 13.16 8.63
C GLY A 135 8.91 12.02 7.75
N LEU A 136 9.56 12.30 6.61
CA LEU A 136 10.21 11.29 5.80
C LEU A 136 11.69 11.17 6.18
N GLN A 137 12.18 9.96 6.34
CA GLN A 137 13.59 9.64 6.36
C GLN A 137 14.05 9.45 4.91
N ALA A 138 15.09 10.17 4.52
CA ALA A 138 15.63 10.06 3.17
C ALA A 138 16.99 9.35 3.19
N TYR A 139 17.21 8.53 2.18
CA TYR A 139 18.49 7.89 1.91
C TYR A 139 18.90 8.22 0.48
N VAL A 140 20.11 8.72 0.31
CA VAL A 140 20.70 8.98 -1.00
C VAL A 140 21.84 7.99 -1.22
N CYS A 141 21.66 7.08 -2.17
CA CYS A 141 22.60 6.02 -2.50
C CYS A 141 23.35 6.39 -3.78
N GLU A 142 24.62 6.74 -3.66
CA GLU A 142 25.46 7.20 -4.76
C GLU A 142 26.42 6.12 -5.21
N ASN A 143 26.73 6.08 -6.51
CA ASN A 143 27.74 5.25 -7.14
C ASN A 143 27.62 3.76 -6.77
N LEU A 144 26.40 3.26 -6.66
CA LEU A 144 26.09 1.90 -6.23
C LEU A 144 26.82 0.83 -7.04
N GLY A 145 27.49 -0.06 -6.35
CA GLY A 145 28.29 -1.15 -6.92
C GLY A 145 29.70 -0.74 -7.34
N SER A 146 30.15 0.49 -7.04
CA SER A 146 31.50 0.94 -7.30
C SER A 146 32.31 1.14 -6.00
N PRO A 147 33.64 1.27 -6.08
CA PRO A 147 34.49 1.45 -4.89
C PRO A 147 34.19 2.76 -4.11
N ASP A 148 33.62 3.75 -4.76
CA ASP A 148 33.20 5.03 -4.20
C ASP A 148 31.70 5.09 -3.86
N GLU A 149 31.09 3.92 -3.66
CA GLU A 149 29.70 3.81 -3.20
C GLU A 149 29.52 4.54 -1.86
N ARG A 150 28.48 5.37 -1.78
CA ARG A 150 28.12 6.10 -0.57
C ARG A 150 26.63 6.08 -0.34
N VAL A 151 26.23 5.88 0.92
CA VAL A 151 24.83 5.99 1.36
C VAL A 151 24.76 7.10 2.41
N THR A 152 24.07 8.17 2.09
CA THR A 152 23.80 9.28 3.00
C THR A 152 22.36 9.16 3.51
N GLN A 153 22.20 9.16 4.83
CA GLN A 153 20.91 9.11 5.50
C GLN A 153 20.66 10.43 6.24
N GLY A 154 19.45 10.95 6.16
CA GLY A 154 19.06 12.17 6.87
C GLY A 154 17.57 12.47 6.75
N SER A 155 17.10 13.47 7.50
CA SER A 155 15.80 14.11 7.30
C SER A 155 15.78 14.87 5.97
N LEU A 156 14.59 15.21 5.47
CA LEU A 156 14.49 16.07 4.27
C LEU A 156 15.21 17.41 4.46
N GLN A 157 15.21 17.97 5.69
CA GLN A 157 15.89 19.22 6.02
C GLN A 157 17.42 19.10 5.95
N GLU A 158 17.98 17.96 6.27
CA GLU A 158 19.41 17.68 6.15
C GLU A 158 19.78 17.46 4.69
N ILE A 159 19.05 16.60 4.00
CA ILE A 159 19.29 16.28 2.58
C ILE A 159 19.17 17.52 1.68
N SER A 160 18.24 18.44 1.95
CA SER A 160 18.08 19.66 1.17
C SER A 160 19.30 20.59 1.20
N LYS A 161 20.17 20.46 2.20
CA LYS A 161 21.37 21.29 2.38
C LYS A 161 22.65 20.66 1.82
N GLU A 162 22.59 19.41 1.40
CA GLU A 162 23.73 18.67 0.89
C GLU A 162 23.79 18.70 -0.64
N SER A 163 24.96 18.33 -1.18
CA SER A 163 25.18 18.17 -2.62
C SER A 163 25.52 16.71 -2.93
N PHE A 164 24.95 16.22 -4.00
CA PHE A 164 25.07 14.81 -4.40
C PHE A 164 25.58 14.67 -5.81
N GLY A 165 26.32 13.60 -6.07
CA GLY A 165 26.78 13.25 -7.40
C GLY A 165 25.63 12.88 -8.34
N PRO A 166 25.86 12.86 -9.65
CA PRO A 166 24.81 12.63 -10.63
C PRO A 166 24.28 11.19 -10.67
N LEU A 167 25.08 10.22 -10.22
CA LEU A 167 24.69 8.80 -10.21
C LEU A 167 24.16 8.40 -8.84
N ASN A 168 22.88 8.64 -8.61
CA ASN A 168 22.27 8.31 -7.35
C ASN A 168 20.83 7.78 -7.47
N VAL A 169 20.39 7.12 -6.40
CA VAL A 169 19.01 6.72 -6.14
C VAL A 169 18.62 7.30 -4.80
N MET A 170 17.48 7.99 -4.73
CA MET A 170 16.92 8.50 -3.48
C MET A 170 15.80 7.58 -3.02
N ILE A 171 15.90 7.10 -1.78
CA ILE A 171 14.82 6.35 -1.13
C ILE A 171 14.23 7.21 -0.03
N LEU A 172 12.92 7.27 0.00
CA LEU A 172 12.14 7.98 1.01
C LEU A 172 11.32 6.96 1.79
N ILE A 173 11.43 6.98 3.10
CA ILE A 173 10.73 6.07 3.99
C ILE A 173 9.98 6.89 5.02
N ARG A 174 8.73 6.55 5.26
CA ARG A 174 7.96 7.07 6.37
C ARG A 174 8.20 6.16 7.57
N PRO A 175 8.92 6.61 8.60
CA PRO A 175 9.15 5.81 9.79
C PRO A 175 7.83 5.43 10.45
N SER A 176 7.67 4.16 10.82
CA SER A 176 6.55 3.72 11.64
C SER A 176 6.60 4.46 12.98
N GLY A 177 5.49 5.07 13.40
CA GLY A 177 5.39 5.76 14.68
C GLY A 177 5.79 7.26 14.70
N LEU A 178 6.34 7.84 13.62
CA LEU A 178 6.69 9.27 13.55
C LEU A 178 5.77 10.13 12.67
N THR A 179 4.61 9.62 12.29
CA THR A 179 3.62 10.52 11.70
C THR A 179 3.02 11.36 12.82
N GLU A 180 3.25 12.69 12.77
CA GLU A 180 2.31 13.59 13.45
C GLU A 180 0.90 13.10 13.10
N PRO A 181 0.03 12.87 14.10
CA PRO A 181 -1.33 12.48 13.80
C PRO A 181 -1.87 13.56 12.85
N PRO A 182 -2.34 13.20 11.64
CA PRO A 182 -2.90 14.20 10.75
C PRO A 182 -3.95 14.94 11.57
N SER A 183 -3.87 16.27 11.56
CA SER A 183 -4.78 17.14 12.32
C SER A 183 -6.18 16.53 12.31
N GLN A 184 -6.83 16.39 13.46
CA GLN A 184 -8.18 15.82 13.55
C GLN A 184 -9.20 16.64 12.75
N ALA A 185 -8.85 17.87 12.41
CA ALA A 185 -9.60 18.72 11.52
C ALA A 185 -9.68 18.06 10.13
N GLY A 186 -10.85 17.58 9.74
CA GLY A 186 -11.13 16.97 8.44
C GLY A 186 -11.26 15.45 8.42
N ARG A 187 -11.01 14.72 9.52
CA ARG A 187 -11.32 13.29 9.58
C ARG A 187 -12.82 13.07 9.71
N ARG A 188 -13.33 12.21 8.85
CA ARG A 188 -14.73 11.75 8.93
C ARG A 188 -14.88 10.86 10.17
N LEU A 189 -16.08 10.82 10.74
CA LEU A 189 -16.36 9.86 11.83
C LEU A 189 -16.18 8.43 11.36
N PHE A 190 -16.56 8.12 10.11
CA PHE A 190 -16.34 6.83 9.45
C PHE A 190 -16.15 7.04 7.94
N GLY A 191 -15.78 5.99 7.21
CA GLY A 191 -15.48 6.05 5.77
C GLY A 191 -14.20 6.82 5.45
N ASN A 192 -13.24 6.80 6.37
CA ASN A 192 -11.91 7.36 6.13
C ASN A 192 -11.17 6.55 5.07
N SER A 193 -10.27 7.21 4.34
CA SER A 193 -9.47 6.56 3.31
C SER A 193 -8.59 5.46 3.91
N ASP A 194 -8.42 4.36 3.15
CA ASP A 194 -7.64 3.19 3.58
C ASP A 194 -6.17 3.54 3.83
N GLU A 195 -5.64 4.55 3.13
CA GLU A 195 -4.27 5.05 3.27
C GLU A 195 -4.01 5.80 4.59
N LEU A 196 -5.06 6.16 5.31
CA LEU A 196 -4.93 6.79 6.63
C LEU A 196 -4.61 5.78 7.74
N PHE A 197 -4.82 4.50 7.48
CA PHE A 197 -4.53 3.42 8.44
C PHE A 197 -3.16 2.81 8.16
N LEU A 198 -2.39 2.61 9.21
CA LEU A 198 -1.17 1.78 9.14
C LEU A 198 -1.59 0.34 8.83
N GLN A 199 -0.81 -0.34 8.01
CA GLN A 199 -1.07 -1.71 7.57
C GLN A 199 0.22 -2.51 7.64
N SER A 200 0.10 -3.84 7.80
CA SER A 200 1.25 -4.76 7.74
C SER A 200 2.01 -4.65 6.42
N ARG A 201 3.32 -4.89 6.47
CA ARG A 201 4.20 -4.89 5.30
C ARG A 201 4.85 -6.26 5.12
N PRO A 202 4.81 -6.85 3.91
CA PRO A 202 4.06 -6.38 2.74
C PRO A 202 2.55 -6.35 3.03
N LYS A 203 1.80 -5.51 2.32
CA LYS A 203 0.33 -5.39 2.51
C LYS A 203 -0.33 -6.74 2.29
N ARG A 204 -0.87 -7.33 3.34
CA ARG A 204 -1.55 -8.64 3.29
C ARG A 204 -2.99 -8.54 2.79
N GLY A 205 -3.48 -7.33 2.46
CA GLY A 205 -4.87 -7.10 2.03
C GLY A 205 -5.91 -7.37 3.11
N LEU A 206 -5.52 -7.30 4.38
CA LEU A 206 -6.37 -7.60 5.53
C LEU A 206 -7.27 -6.43 5.95
N LEU A 207 -7.01 -5.23 5.43
CA LEU A 207 -7.84 -4.07 5.72
C LEU A 207 -9.16 -4.17 4.94
N THR A 208 -10.28 -4.05 5.64
CA THR A 208 -11.61 -3.97 5.02
C THR A 208 -11.72 -2.68 4.21
N PRO A 209 -11.96 -2.72 2.89
CA PRO A 209 -12.08 -1.53 2.05
C PRO A 209 -13.08 -0.54 2.62
N LYS A 210 -12.79 0.77 2.52
CA LYS A 210 -13.62 1.83 3.13
C LYS A 210 -15.10 1.74 2.75
N GLU A 211 -15.41 1.31 1.53
CA GLU A 211 -16.77 1.18 1.03
C GLU A 211 -17.51 0.05 1.76
N VAL A 212 -16.85 -1.11 1.92
CA VAL A 212 -17.37 -2.26 2.67
C VAL A 212 -17.45 -1.93 4.17
N ARG A 213 -16.41 -1.31 4.71
CA ARG A 213 -16.34 -0.86 6.10
C ARG A 213 -17.46 0.13 6.44
N SER A 214 -17.73 1.08 5.55
CA SER A 214 -18.83 2.05 5.74
C SER A 214 -20.19 1.38 5.79
N LEU A 215 -20.42 0.40 4.92
CA LEU A 215 -21.66 -0.38 4.93
C LEU A 215 -21.75 -1.25 6.20
N ALA A 216 -20.65 -1.91 6.59
CA ALA A 216 -20.61 -2.72 7.81
C ALA A 216 -20.92 -1.88 9.06
N LEU A 217 -20.35 -0.68 9.17
CA LEU A 217 -20.62 0.24 10.28
C LEU A 217 -22.06 0.73 10.30
N ALA A 218 -22.67 0.98 9.13
CA ALA A 218 -24.08 1.31 9.04
C ALA A 218 -24.97 0.17 9.52
N GLU A 219 -24.63 -1.07 9.16
CA GLU A 219 -25.38 -2.27 9.54
C GLU A 219 -25.16 -2.70 11.00
N LEU A 220 -24.07 -2.26 11.66
CA LEU A 220 -23.84 -2.53 13.09
C LEU A 220 -24.82 -1.76 14.00
N SER A 221 -25.55 -0.77 13.48
CA SER A 221 -26.55 0.00 14.23
C SER A 221 -26.05 0.57 15.55
N LEU A 222 -24.86 1.17 15.53
CA LEU A 222 -24.17 1.65 16.72
C LEU A 222 -24.87 2.88 17.34
N CYS A 223 -24.93 2.92 18.67
CA CYS A 223 -25.21 4.13 19.45
C CYS A 223 -23.95 4.59 20.21
N SER A 224 -24.02 5.79 20.80
CA SER A 224 -22.86 6.39 21.47
C SER A 224 -22.30 5.58 22.63
N THR A 225 -23.07 4.66 23.20
CA THR A 225 -22.71 3.83 24.37
C THR A 225 -22.55 2.35 24.04
N SER A 226 -22.55 1.97 22.77
CA SER A 226 -22.46 0.56 22.35
C SER A 226 -21.17 -0.10 22.80
N THR A 227 -21.30 -1.35 23.28
CA THR A 227 -20.18 -2.28 23.43
C THR A 227 -20.06 -3.06 22.14
N VAL A 228 -18.90 -2.97 21.47
CA VAL A 228 -18.68 -3.53 20.14
C VAL A 228 -17.52 -4.51 20.16
N TRP A 229 -17.66 -5.63 19.48
CA TRP A 229 -16.55 -6.53 19.16
C TRP A 229 -16.22 -6.46 17.68
N ASP A 230 -14.94 -6.32 17.36
CA ASP A 230 -14.37 -6.48 16.02
C ASP A 230 -13.47 -7.73 16.04
N VAL A 231 -13.95 -8.82 15.45
CA VAL A 231 -13.31 -10.14 15.48
C VAL A 231 -12.56 -10.36 14.17
N GLY A 232 -11.24 -10.56 14.27
CA GLY A 232 -10.32 -10.53 13.13
C GLY A 232 -10.08 -9.10 12.66
N ALA A 233 -9.69 -8.24 13.60
CA ALA A 233 -9.66 -6.80 13.40
C ALA A 233 -8.57 -6.33 12.42
N GLY A 234 -7.55 -7.18 12.13
CA GLY A 234 -6.39 -6.80 11.32
C GLY A 234 -5.73 -5.54 11.88
N SER A 235 -5.56 -4.51 11.07
CA SER A 235 -5.01 -3.22 11.52
C SER A 235 -5.99 -2.34 12.30
N GLY A 236 -7.19 -2.83 12.63
CA GLY A 236 -8.17 -2.15 13.48
C GLY A 236 -9.02 -1.08 12.79
N SER A 237 -9.04 -1.02 11.47
CA SER A 237 -9.71 0.07 10.76
C SER A 237 -11.22 0.17 11.06
N LEU A 238 -11.91 -0.96 11.18
CA LEU A 238 -13.35 -0.98 11.54
C LEU A 238 -13.53 -0.65 13.02
N ALA A 239 -12.75 -1.27 13.91
CA ALA A 239 -12.80 -1.01 15.36
C ALA A 239 -12.60 0.47 15.68
N ILE A 240 -11.64 1.14 15.02
CA ILE A 240 -11.35 2.57 15.22
C ILE A 240 -12.54 3.43 14.81
N GLU A 241 -13.13 3.18 13.65
CA GLU A 241 -14.29 3.94 13.20
C GLU A 241 -15.54 3.62 14.05
N ALA A 242 -15.70 2.37 14.52
CA ALA A 242 -16.74 2.00 15.47
C ALA A 242 -16.59 2.76 16.80
N ALA A 243 -15.37 2.85 17.33
CA ALA A 243 -15.09 3.59 18.56
C ALA A 243 -15.37 5.11 18.43
N ARG A 244 -15.18 5.68 17.25
CA ARG A 244 -15.55 7.08 16.98
C ARG A 244 -17.07 7.29 16.89
N LEU A 245 -17.81 6.26 16.46
CA LEU A 245 -19.27 6.28 16.43
C LEU A 245 -19.89 5.97 17.81
N ALA A 246 -19.16 5.24 18.66
CA ALA A 246 -19.54 4.90 20.04
C ALA A 246 -18.59 5.53 21.07
N PRO A 247 -18.48 6.88 21.15
CA PRO A 247 -17.46 7.55 21.97
C PRO A 247 -17.61 7.34 23.48
N ASN A 248 -18.79 6.97 23.96
CA ASN A 248 -19.10 6.67 25.37
C ASN A 248 -19.28 5.17 25.62
N GLY A 249 -19.00 4.34 24.62
CA GLY A 249 -19.03 2.89 24.67
C GLY A 249 -17.63 2.29 24.77
N PHE A 250 -17.53 0.99 24.48
CA PHE A 250 -16.27 0.26 24.45
C PHE A 250 -16.18 -0.58 23.20
N VAL A 251 -15.02 -0.56 22.56
CA VAL A 251 -14.74 -1.41 21.40
C VAL A 251 -13.58 -2.35 21.72
N PHE A 252 -13.79 -3.62 21.51
CA PHE A 252 -12.78 -4.67 21.68
C PHE A 252 -12.38 -5.17 20.29
N ALA A 253 -11.13 -4.90 19.89
CA ALA A 253 -10.56 -5.33 18.63
C ALA A 253 -9.72 -6.59 18.88
N ILE A 254 -10.20 -7.74 18.40
CA ILE A 254 -9.61 -9.05 18.65
C ILE A 254 -8.80 -9.47 17.45
N GLU A 255 -7.49 -9.66 17.62
CA GLU A 255 -6.57 -10.03 16.57
C GLU A 255 -5.55 -11.06 17.06
N MET A 256 -5.29 -12.08 16.25
CA MET A 256 -4.38 -13.18 16.62
C MET A 256 -2.93 -12.93 16.19
N ASP A 257 -2.72 -12.12 15.17
CA ASP A 257 -1.38 -11.75 14.68
C ASP A 257 -0.83 -10.61 15.53
N ALA A 258 0.37 -10.81 16.10
CA ALA A 258 0.97 -9.84 17.01
C ALA A 258 1.38 -8.53 16.30
N ASP A 259 1.79 -8.62 15.03
CA ASP A 259 2.18 -7.43 14.24
C ASP A 259 0.94 -6.59 13.92
N ASP A 260 -0.16 -7.24 13.51
CA ASP A 260 -1.42 -6.55 13.25
C ASP A 260 -2.06 -6.00 14.53
N HIS A 261 -1.94 -6.71 15.66
CA HIS A 261 -2.36 -6.20 16.97
C HIS A 261 -1.63 -4.90 17.34
N GLN A 262 -0.32 -4.82 17.15
CA GLN A 262 0.43 -3.59 17.38
C GLN A 262 -0.08 -2.44 16.48
N LEU A 263 -0.42 -2.73 15.23
CA LEU A 263 -0.99 -1.74 14.33
C LEU A 263 -2.36 -1.20 14.80
N ILE A 264 -3.17 -2.02 15.49
CA ILE A 264 -4.43 -1.54 16.10
C ILE A 264 -4.13 -0.43 17.11
N GLU A 265 -3.16 -0.66 17.99
CA GLU A 265 -2.78 0.32 19.03
C GLU A 265 -2.21 1.61 18.41
N GLU A 266 -1.31 1.48 17.44
CA GLU A 266 -0.72 2.62 16.73
C GLU A 266 -1.77 3.42 15.96
N ASN A 267 -2.71 2.75 15.30
CA ASN A 267 -3.81 3.38 14.62
C ASN A 267 -4.80 4.04 15.59
N ALA A 268 -5.08 3.45 16.75
CA ALA A 268 -5.92 4.05 17.79
C ALA A 268 -5.34 5.38 18.27
N VAL A 269 -4.04 5.42 18.55
CA VAL A 269 -3.32 6.66 18.88
C VAL A 269 -3.41 7.67 17.74
N ARG A 270 -3.14 7.24 16.52
CA ARG A 270 -3.18 8.08 15.32
C ARG A 270 -4.54 8.73 15.09
N PHE A 271 -5.63 8.03 15.39
CA PHE A 271 -6.99 8.54 15.25
C PHE A 271 -7.54 9.21 16.52
N GLY A 272 -6.76 9.25 17.61
CA GLY A 272 -7.16 9.82 18.89
C GLY A 272 -8.34 9.09 19.53
N VAL A 273 -8.35 7.77 19.43
CA VAL A 273 -9.40 6.90 19.98
C VAL A 273 -8.93 6.31 21.30
N ASN A 274 -9.69 6.53 22.37
CA ASN A 274 -9.38 6.06 23.71
C ASN A 274 -10.37 4.99 24.24
N SER A 275 -11.50 4.79 23.55
CA SER A 275 -12.53 3.80 23.90
C SER A 275 -12.36 2.47 23.20
N LEU A 276 -11.15 2.18 22.67
CA LEU A 276 -10.79 0.93 22.00
C LEU A 276 -9.75 0.20 22.83
N GLN A 277 -9.94 -1.10 22.99
CA GLN A 277 -8.98 -2.02 23.58
C GLN A 277 -8.61 -3.09 22.54
N ALA A 278 -7.33 -3.17 22.20
CA ALA A 278 -6.80 -4.26 21.39
C ALA A 278 -6.61 -5.51 22.25
N ILE A 279 -7.04 -6.66 21.73
CA ILE A 279 -6.95 -7.98 22.40
C ILE A 279 -6.12 -8.90 21.50
N LEU A 280 -4.92 -9.23 21.96
CA LEU A 280 -4.09 -10.22 21.28
C LEU A 280 -4.55 -11.62 21.64
N GLY A 281 -5.01 -12.37 20.65
CA GLY A 281 -5.39 -13.76 20.85
C GLY A 281 -6.34 -14.28 19.78
N GLN A 282 -6.47 -15.58 19.76
CA GLN A 282 -7.36 -16.27 18.82
C GLN A 282 -8.79 -16.29 19.38
N ALA A 283 -9.75 -15.92 18.55
CA ALA A 283 -11.16 -16.12 18.84
C ALA A 283 -11.53 -17.63 18.67
N PRO A 284 -12.38 -18.20 19.52
CA PRO A 284 -13.23 -17.58 20.54
C PRO A 284 -12.57 -17.39 21.91
N GLU A 285 -11.42 -17.99 22.18
CA GLU A 285 -10.78 -18.00 23.52
C GLU A 285 -10.47 -16.57 24.01
N ALA A 286 -10.06 -15.68 23.07
CA ALA A 286 -9.67 -14.31 23.38
C ALA A 286 -10.81 -13.42 23.89
N TRP A 287 -12.07 -13.81 23.71
CA TRP A 287 -13.21 -13.01 24.18
C TRP A 287 -13.92 -13.58 25.42
N SER A 288 -13.39 -14.67 26.03
CA SER A 288 -14.04 -15.36 27.18
C SER A 288 -14.40 -14.41 28.32
N ASP A 289 -13.49 -13.50 28.64
CA ASP A 289 -13.60 -12.56 29.76
C ASP A 289 -14.16 -11.18 29.38
N LEU A 290 -14.50 -10.97 28.11
CA LEU A 290 -15.04 -9.70 27.63
C LEU A 290 -16.54 -9.60 27.98
N PRO A 291 -17.04 -8.37 28.23
CA PRO A 291 -18.47 -8.14 28.40
C PRO A 291 -19.24 -8.46 27.11
N ASP A 292 -20.45 -9.01 27.25
CA ASP A 292 -21.31 -9.30 26.13
C ASP A 292 -21.60 -8.02 25.31
N PRO A 293 -21.45 -8.09 23.98
CA PRO A 293 -21.54 -6.91 23.13
C PRO A 293 -22.97 -6.59 22.68
N ASP A 294 -23.19 -5.32 22.39
CA ASP A 294 -24.40 -4.84 21.71
C ASP A 294 -24.31 -5.06 20.20
N SER A 295 -23.08 -5.04 19.66
CA SER A 295 -22.83 -5.26 18.23
C SER A 295 -21.52 -6.01 18.02
N ILE A 296 -21.51 -6.92 17.04
CA ILE A 296 -20.33 -7.71 16.68
C ILE A 296 -20.09 -7.59 15.17
N TYR A 297 -18.86 -7.32 14.81
CA TYR A 297 -18.38 -7.55 13.45
C TYR A 297 -17.44 -8.77 13.45
N VAL A 298 -17.66 -9.69 12.50
CA VAL A 298 -16.78 -10.83 12.25
C VAL A 298 -16.20 -10.72 10.85
N GLY A 299 -14.90 -10.46 10.78
CA GLY A 299 -14.15 -10.34 9.53
C GLY A 299 -12.82 -11.09 9.61
N GLY A 300 -12.11 -11.21 8.49
CA GLY A 300 -10.75 -11.74 8.47
C GLY A 300 -10.54 -13.19 8.94
N SER A 301 -11.60 -13.94 9.19
CA SER A 301 -11.56 -15.24 9.86
C SER A 301 -11.41 -16.45 8.92
N GLY A 302 -11.26 -16.20 7.61
CA GLY A 302 -11.00 -17.25 6.63
C GLY A 302 -11.99 -18.39 6.68
N ARG A 303 -11.50 -19.63 6.81
CA ARG A 303 -12.34 -20.85 6.85
C ARG A 303 -13.14 -21.02 8.14
N ALA A 304 -12.77 -20.33 9.21
CA ALA A 304 -13.42 -20.44 10.53
C ALA A 304 -14.64 -19.51 10.68
N VAL A 305 -14.97 -18.69 9.70
CA VAL A 305 -15.99 -17.63 9.82
C VAL A 305 -17.34 -18.15 10.32
N THR A 306 -17.83 -19.27 9.82
CA THR A 306 -19.14 -19.83 10.20
C THR A 306 -19.17 -20.19 11.67
N SER A 307 -18.15 -20.90 12.18
CA SER A 307 -18.04 -21.28 13.58
C SER A 307 -17.89 -20.05 14.50
N LEU A 308 -17.13 -19.05 14.07
CA LEU A 308 -16.96 -17.80 14.84
C LEU A 308 -18.26 -16.99 14.88
N VAL A 309 -18.98 -16.91 13.77
CA VAL A 309 -20.30 -16.25 13.72
C VAL A 309 -21.29 -16.95 14.65
N GLU A 310 -21.32 -18.30 14.68
CA GLU A 310 -22.19 -19.05 15.58
C GLU A 310 -21.86 -18.75 17.05
N GLN A 311 -20.61 -18.83 17.44
CA GLN A 311 -20.18 -18.57 18.82
C GLN A 311 -20.34 -17.09 19.22
N ALA A 312 -20.08 -16.15 18.31
CA ALA A 312 -20.32 -14.74 18.51
C ALA A 312 -21.82 -14.44 18.72
N TRP A 313 -22.69 -15.15 17.99
CA TRP A 313 -24.13 -15.02 18.15
C TRP A 313 -24.60 -15.39 19.57
N GLU A 314 -24.00 -16.41 20.17
CA GLU A 314 -24.37 -16.80 21.55
C GLU A 314 -24.03 -15.68 22.57
N ARG A 315 -22.90 -14.98 22.36
CA ARG A 315 -22.44 -13.90 23.23
C ARG A 315 -23.14 -12.56 22.96
N LEU A 316 -23.76 -12.40 21.79
CA LEU A 316 -24.49 -11.19 21.43
C LEU A 316 -25.67 -10.97 22.37
N LYS A 317 -25.84 -9.77 22.90
CA LYS A 317 -27.00 -9.42 23.72
C LYS A 317 -28.33 -9.58 22.94
N PRO A 318 -29.46 -9.87 23.62
CA PRO A 318 -30.78 -9.73 23.03
C PRO A 318 -30.99 -8.33 22.44
N GLY A 319 -31.54 -8.24 21.23
CA GLY A 319 -31.65 -7.00 20.46
C GLY A 319 -30.35 -6.54 19.81
N GLY A 320 -29.24 -7.20 20.06
CA GLY A 320 -27.94 -6.87 19.48
C GLY A 320 -27.81 -7.22 18.00
N ARG A 321 -26.83 -6.62 17.33
CA ARG A 321 -26.61 -6.73 15.88
C ARG A 321 -25.30 -7.44 15.57
N LEU A 322 -25.34 -8.49 14.76
CA LEU A 322 -24.16 -9.15 14.21
C LEU A 322 -24.00 -8.81 12.74
N VAL A 323 -22.79 -8.42 12.34
CA VAL A 323 -22.41 -8.17 10.96
C VAL A 323 -21.18 -9.02 10.63
N THR A 324 -21.17 -9.63 9.47
CA THR A 324 -20.00 -10.38 9.00
C THR A 324 -19.73 -10.14 7.53
N SER A 325 -18.47 -10.23 7.13
CA SER A 325 -18.07 -10.17 5.73
C SER A 325 -17.27 -11.40 5.32
N CYS A 326 -17.51 -11.87 4.10
CA CYS A 326 -16.72 -12.95 3.51
C CYS A 326 -16.51 -12.71 2.00
N ASN A 327 -15.46 -13.36 1.46
CA ASN A 327 -15.02 -13.20 0.07
C ASN A 327 -15.16 -14.52 -0.72
N SER A 328 -15.70 -15.59 -0.11
CA SER A 328 -15.93 -16.86 -0.78
C SER A 328 -17.41 -17.25 -0.78
N ILE A 329 -17.83 -17.97 -1.82
CA ILE A 329 -19.20 -18.43 -1.98
C ILE A 329 -19.53 -19.51 -0.94
N GLU A 330 -18.56 -20.34 -0.56
CA GLU A 330 -18.71 -21.38 0.45
C GLU A 330 -19.03 -20.79 1.82
N ASN A 331 -18.28 -19.76 2.22
CA ASN A 331 -18.52 -19.05 3.47
C ASN A 331 -19.86 -18.30 3.42
N LEU A 332 -20.20 -17.66 2.29
CA LEU A 332 -21.49 -17.02 2.10
C LEU A 332 -22.63 -18.02 2.31
N ALA A 333 -22.58 -19.19 1.67
CA ALA A 333 -23.64 -20.21 1.77
C ALA A 333 -23.81 -20.72 3.21
N SER A 334 -22.69 -21.00 3.89
CA SER A 334 -22.70 -21.55 5.25
C SER A 334 -23.21 -20.53 6.27
N VAL A 335 -22.72 -19.28 6.21
CA VAL A 335 -23.15 -18.20 7.11
C VAL A 335 -24.60 -17.80 6.82
N HIS A 336 -25.02 -17.75 5.53
CA HIS A 336 -26.40 -17.51 5.18
C HIS A 336 -27.34 -18.54 5.81
N ALA A 337 -27.03 -19.83 5.69
CA ALA A 337 -27.84 -20.90 6.29
C ALA A 337 -27.94 -20.75 7.82
N LEU A 338 -26.83 -20.41 8.48
CA LEU A 338 -26.76 -20.18 9.91
C LEU A 338 -27.63 -18.98 10.32
N LEU A 339 -27.43 -17.80 9.75
CA LEU A 339 -28.15 -16.59 10.13
C LEU A 339 -29.66 -16.72 9.86
N ARG A 340 -30.05 -17.34 8.75
CA ARG A 340 -31.47 -17.59 8.45
C ARG A 340 -32.14 -18.52 9.44
N SER A 341 -31.40 -19.44 10.08
CA SER A 341 -31.93 -20.31 11.14
C SER A 341 -32.05 -19.61 12.50
N ARG A 342 -31.38 -18.45 12.67
CA ARG A 342 -31.28 -17.74 13.95
C ARG A 342 -32.10 -16.45 14.01
N SER A 343 -32.41 -15.84 12.86
CA SER A 343 -33.08 -14.54 12.82
C SER A 343 -33.95 -14.42 11.56
N ASP A 344 -35.15 -13.87 11.72
CA ASP A 344 -36.01 -13.47 10.62
C ASP A 344 -35.63 -12.08 10.04
N ASP A 345 -34.81 -11.30 10.76
CA ASP A 345 -34.28 -10.00 10.35
C ASP A 345 -32.82 -10.12 9.90
N ALA A 346 -32.59 -10.84 8.82
CA ALA A 346 -31.30 -11.00 8.20
C ALA A 346 -31.20 -10.31 6.85
N GLY A 347 -30.23 -9.39 6.70
CA GLY A 347 -29.91 -8.69 5.45
C GLY A 347 -28.66 -9.25 4.79
N TYR A 348 -28.63 -9.20 3.45
CA TYR A 348 -27.54 -9.76 2.63
C TYR A 348 -27.19 -8.78 1.52
N TRP A 349 -25.91 -8.47 1.36
CA TRP A 349 -25.41 -7.59 0.32
C TRP A 349 -24.24 -8.22 -0.42
N MET A 350 -24.20 -8.03 -1.72
CA MET A 350 -23.02 -8.22 -2.53
C MET A 350 -22.48 -6.85 -2.91
N VAL A 351 -21.30 -6.51 -2.43
CA VAL A 351 -20.64 -5.22 -2.64
C VAL A 351 -19.59 -5.37 -3.74
N ASN A 352 -19.89 -4.81 -4.91
CA ASN A 352 -18.98 -4.75 -6.04
C ASN A 352 -18.39 -3.35 -6.13
N ILE A 353 -17.06 -3.27 -6.10
CA ILE A 353 -16.33 -2.00 -6.14
C ILE A 353 -15.43 -1.99 -7.37
N ALA A 354 -15.45 -0.89 -8.11
CA ALA A 354 -14.44 -0.59 -9.11
C ALA A 354 -13.91 0.82 -8.85
N ARG A 355 -12.61 0.95 -8.66
CA ARG A 355 -11.97 2.25 -8.40
C ARG A 355 -11.41 2.82 -9.69
N GLY A 356 -11.71 4.09 -9.96
CA GLY A 356 -11.16 4.84 -11.07
C GLY A 356 -9.70 5.20 -10.80
N ILE A 357 -8.81 4.83 -11.71
CA ILE A 357 -7.40 5.21 -11.71
C ILE A 357 -7.16 6.12 -12.91
N GLU A 358 -6.67 7.32 -12.66
CA GLU A 358 -6.31 8.25 -13.71
C GLU A 358 -5.00 7.82 -14.37
N GLN A 359 -5.05 7.57 -15.68
CA GLN A 359 -3.90 7.17 -16.47
C GLN A 359 -3.93 7.89 -17.83
N MET A 360 -2.92 8.71 -18.12
CA MET A 360 -2.77 9.43 -19.39
C MET A 360 -4.06 10.15 -19.84
N ASP A 361 -4.61 11.04 -19.01
CA ASP A 361 -5.82 11.82 -19.26
C ASP A 361 -7.12 10.98 -19.45
N ARG A 362 -7.09 9.72 -19.04
CA ARG A 362 -8.25 8.81 -19.06
C ARG A 362 -8.42 8.15 -17.70
N ILE A 363 -9.67 7.85 -17.34
CA ILE A 363 -9.99 7.08 -16.15
C ILE A 363 -10.16 5.62 -16.57
N ARG A 364 -9.34 4.74 -15.97
CA ARG A 364 -9.51 3.30 -16.04
C ARG A 364 -10.11 2.81 -14.71
N PHE A 365 -11.10 1.93 -14.78
CA PHE A 365 -11.66 1.30 -13.60
C PHE A 365 -10.98 -0.05 -13.34
N GLU A 366 -10.53 -0.25 -12.11
CA GLU A 366 -10.00 -1.53 -11.62
C GLU A 366 -10.99 -2.11 -10.61
N ALA A 367 -11.46 -3.34 -10.88
CA ALA A 367 -12.39 -4.03 -10.02
C ALA A 367 -11.64 -4.64 -8.82
N ILE A 368 -12.25 -4.52 -7.64
CA ILE A 368 -11.85 -5.21 -6.42
C ILE A 368 -12.74 -6.46 -6.31
N ASN A 369 -12.20 -7.56 -5.74
CA ASN A 369 -12.98 -8.77 -5.51
C ASN A 369 -14.26 -8.45 -4.76
N PRO A 370 -15.40 -9.04 -5.15
CA PRO A 370 -16.68 -8.85 -4.47
C PRO A 370 -16.59 -9.21 -2.99
N ASN A 371 -17.22 -8.41 -2.15
CA ASN A 371 -17.42 -8.71 -0.75
C ASN A 371 -18.89 -9.06 -0.50
N PHE A 372 -19.13 -10.11 0.27
CA PHE A 372 -20.47 -10.48 0.72
C PHE A 372 -20.63 -10.04 2.16
N LEU A 373 -21.51 -9.08 2.42
CA LEU A 373 -21.84 -8.61 3.76
C LEU A 373 -23.18 -9.20 4.19
N MET A 374 -23.23 -9.66 5.41
CA MET A 374 -24.45 -10.21 6.03
C MET A 374 -24.64 -9.59 7.41
N ALA A 375 -25.87 -9.27 7.75
CA ALA A 375 -26.21 -8.73 9.06
C ALA A 375 -27.50 -9.37 9.58
N ALA A 376 -27.58 -9.57 10.89
CA ALA A 376 -28.77 -10.09 11.54
C ALA A 376 -28.92 -9.54 12.96
N THR A 377 -30.18 -9.34 13.40
CA THR A 377 -30.51 -8.93 14.75
C THR A 377 -30.88 -10.14 15.59
N LYS A 378 -30.32 -10.27 16.80
CA LYS A 378 -30.73 -11.30 17.75
C LYS A 378 -32.07 -10.92 18.38
N ALA A 379 -33.05 -11.82 18.32
CA ALA A 379 -34.33 -11.59 18.96
C ALA A 379 -34.16 -11.22 20.45
N GLY A 380 -35.02 -10.28 20.92
CA GLY A 380 -35.03 -9.84 22.32
C GLY A 380 -35.75 -10.79 23.26
#